data_962e5b0d43f9d5e308dfbf5486300437
#
_entry.id   962e5b0d43f9d5e308dfbf5486300437
#
_cell.length_a   1.000
_cell.length_b   1.000
_cell.length_c   1.000
_cell.angle_alpha   90.00
_cell.angle_beta   90.00
_cell.angle_gamma   90.00
#
_symmetry.space_group_name_H-M   'P 1'
#
loop_
_entity.id
_entity.type
_entity.pdbx_description
1 polymer ?
#
loop_
_entity_poly.entity_id
_entity_poly.type
_entity_poly.pdbx_seq_one_letter_code
_entity_poly.pdbx_strand_id
1 'polypeptide(L)'
;MLETEFIADQLKRAFDGEAWHGPALMEILYGIQANTAAAYPLTGAHSVWELVLHLTTWERVIARRIHGEALMPPDEENFPAMQQPTEAAWQEALKNLRTAHADLIQLVSGMNEARLNDCVPGKDYDLRFMLTGEVQHAAYHGGQIALLKKAQEKMQK
;
A
#
# COMPACT_ATOMS: atom_id res chain seq x y z
N MET A 1 21.31 14.72 -2.02
CA MET A 1 20.28 13.66 -1.89
C MET A 1 19.99 13.16 -3.28
N LEU A 2 20.16 11.87 -3.52
CA LEU A 2 19.78 11.25 -4.79
C LEU A 2 18.25 11.23 -4.93
N GLU A 3 17.74 11.22 -6.15
CA GLU A 3 16.29 11.15 -6.40
C GLU A 3 15.69 9.83 -5.87
N THR A 4 16.42 8.74 -5.92
CA THR A 4 16.02 7.44 -5.32
C THR A 4 15.89 7.54 -3.80
N GLU A 5 16.79 8.25 -3.13
CA GLU A 5 16.71 8.50 -1.68
C GLU A 5 15.49 9.38 -1.34
N PHE A 6 15.22 10.40 -2.15
CA PHE A 6 14.03 11.24 -2.00
C PHE A 6 12.73 10.45 -2.16
N ILE A 7 12.63 9.62 -3.21
CA ILE A 7 11.45 8.76 -3.44
C ILE A 7 11.26 7.77 -2.28
N ALA A 8 12.34 7.13 -1.82
CA ALA A 8 12.28 6.22 -0.68
C ALA A 8 11.81 6.93 0.61
N ASP A 9 12.28 8.17 0.86
CA ASP A 9 11.80 8.99 1.98
C ASP A 9 10.30 9.32 1.84
N GLN A 10 9.82 9.66 0.64
CA GLN A 10 8.39 9.92 0.42
C GLN A 10 7.52 8.67 0.59
N LEU A 11 7.95 7.51 0.10
CA LEU A 11 7.30 6.23 0.36
C LEU A 11 7.20 5.94 1.86
N LYS A 12 8.32 6.09 2.58
CA LYS A 12 8.36 5.89 4.03
C LYS A 12 7.41 6.85 4.77
N ARG A 13 7.39 8.15 4.40
CA ARG A 13 6.52 9.14 5.03
C ARG A 13 5.05 8.84 4.81
N ALA A 14 4.66 8.46 3.60
CA ALA A 14 3.27 8.11 3.30
C ALA A 14 2.80 6.86 4.07
N PHE A 15 3.73 5.95 4.36
CA PHE A 15 3.44 4.69 5.03
C PHE A 15 3.47 4.78 6.56
N ASP A 16 4.57 5.24 7.16
CA ASP A 16 4.79 5.28 8.62
C ASP A 16 5.74 6.42 9.01
N GLY A 17 5.34 7.65 8.76
CA GLY A 17 6.16 8.82 9.05
C GLY A 17 5.39 10.12 9.06
N GLU A 18 6.10 11.23 9.13
CA GLU A 18 5.51 12.56 9.03
C GLU A 18 5.23 12.91 7.57
N ALA A 19 4.03 12.54 7.09
CA ALA A 19 3.58 12.85 5.74
C ALA A 19 2.98 14.27 5.67
N TRP A 20 3.21 14.97 4.56
CA TRP A 20 2.65 16.30 4.37
C TRP A 20 1.12 16.31 4.25
N HIS A 21 0.55 15.23 3.72
CA HIS A 21 -0.91 15.10 3.49
C HIS A 21 -1.72 14.82 4.76
N GLY A 22 -1.11 14.55 5.91
CA GLY A 22 -1.78 14.20 7.15
C GLY A 22 -1.30 12.85 7.71
N PRO A 23 -2.15 12.12 8.44
CA PRO A 23 -1.75 10.86 9.04
C PRO A 23 -1.26 9.85 8.01
N ALA A 24 -0.13 9.19 8.30
CA ALA A 24 0.41 8.11 7.49
C ALA A 24 -0.47 6.86 7.53
N LEU A 25 -0.32 5.96 6.57
CA LEU A 25 -1.13 4.76 6.44
C LEU A 25 -1.17 3.93 7.73
N MET A 26 -0.01 3.70 8.37
CA MET A 26 0.07 2.89 9.59
C MET A 26 -0.51 3.59 10.82
N GLU A 27 -0.48 4.93 10.88
CA GLU A 27 -1.20 5.70 11.90
C GLU A 27 -2.71 5.54 11.76
N ILE A 28 -3.23 5.57 10.52
CA ILE A 28 -4.65 5.38 10.24
C ILE A 28 -5.09 3.96 10.63
N LEU A 29 -4.26 2.94 10.32
CA LEU A 29 -4.52 1.54 10.62
C LEU A 29 -4.38 1.20 12.11
N TYR A 30 -3.72 2.07 12.88
CA TYR A 30 -3.51 1.82 14.31
C TYR A 30 -4.84 1.64 15.07
N GLY A 31 -4.90 0.58 15.87
CA GLY A 31 -6.06 0.24 16.73
C GLY A 31 -7.25 -0.37 15.98
N ILE A 32 -7.18 -0.58 14.66
CA ILE A 32 -8.23 -1.31 13.93
C ILE A 32 -8.12 -2.80 14.25
N GLN A 33 -9.22 -3.38 14.74
CA GLN A 33 -9.35 -4.81 15.04
C GLN A 33 -9.90 -5.57 13.83
N ALA A 34 -9.72 -6.89 13.80
CA ALA A 34 -10.16 -7.77 12.72
C ALA A 34 -11.62 -7.56 12.29
N ASN A 35 -12.54 -7.48 13.24
CA ASN A 35 -13.97 -7.29 12.94
C ASN A 35 -14.25 -5.95 12.26
N THR A 36 -13.58 -4.88 12.70
CA THR A 36 -13.67 -3.56 12.08
C THR A 36 -13.04 -3.55 10.70
N ALA A 37 -11.88 -4.19 10.54
CA ALA A 37 -11.19 -4.30 9.25
C ALA A 37 -12.00 -5.07 8.21
N ALA A 38 -12.70 -6.11 8.63
CA ALA A 38 -13.52 -6.97 7.77
C ALA A 38 -14.90 -6.40 7.43
N ALA A 39 -15.34 -5.36 8.12
CA ALA A 39 -16.67 -4.81 7.95
C ALA A 39 -16.81 -3.97 6.67
N TYR A 40 -18.02 -3.91 6.15
CA TYR A 40 -18.42 -3.11 4.97
C TYR A 40 -19.36 -1.98 5.40
N PRO A 41 -18.86 -0.91 6.02
CA PRO A 41 -19.69 0.18 6.52
C PRO A 41 -20.32 1.04 5.39
N LEU A 42 -19.79 0.93 4.17
CA LEU A 42 -20.27 1.63 2.98
C LEU A 42 -20.59 0.61 1.89
N THR A 43 -21.82 0.65 1.39
CA THR A 43 -22.28 -0.24 0.31
C THR A 43 -21.45 0.00 -0.96
N GLY A 44 -20.91 -1.09 -1.55
CA GLY A 44 -20.14 -1.03 -2.77
C GLY A 44 -18.68 -0.58 -2.61
N ALA A 45 -18.24 -0.28 -1.38
CA ALA A 45 -16.85 -0.03 -1.08
C ALA A 45 -16.13 -1.31 -0.62
N HIS A 46 -14.82 -1.37 -0.81
CA HIS A 46 -13.98 -2.40 -0.19
C HIS A 46 -13.92 -2.25 1.32
N SER A 47 -13.68 -3.36 2.03
CA SER A 47 -13.35 -3.32 3.45
C SER A 47 -11.92 -2.79 3.68
N VAL A 48 -11.63 -2.36 4.90
CA VAL A 48 -10.25 -1.99 5.29
C VAL A 48 -9.28 -3.16 5.05
N TRP A 49 -9.71 -4.38 5.34
CA TRP A 49 -8.88 -5.56 5.14
C TRP A 49 -8.53 -5.80 3.67
N GLU A 50 -9.51 -5.71 2.78
CA GLU A 50 -9.27 -5.83 1.33
C GLU A 50 -8.32 -4.75 0.82
N LEU A 51 -8.42 -3.52 1.31
CA LEU A 51 -7.48 -2.44 0.98
C LEU A 51 -6.06 -2.73 1.46
N VAL A 52 -5.88 -3.32 2.65
CA VAL A 52 -4.57 -3.75 3.15
C VAL A 52 -3.97 -4.86 2.29
N LEU A 53 -4.78 -5.84 1.88
CA LEU A 53 -4.34 -6.90 0.97
C LEU A 53 -3.96 -6.35 -0.40
N HIS A 54 -4.76 -5.44 -0.94
CA HIS A 54 -4.50 -4.74 -2.20
C HIS A 54 -3.18 -3.96 -2.17
N LEU A 55 -2.95 -3.15 -1.15
CA LEU A 55 -1.71 -2.42 -0.97
C LEU A 55 -0.50 -3.38 -0.89
N THR A 56 -0.63 -4.47 -0.14
CA THR A 56 0.42 -5.50 -0.04
C THR A 56 0.75 -6.11 -1.40
N THR A 57 -0.28 -6.40 -2.20
CA THR A 57 -0.11 -6.93 -3.57
C THR A 57 0.67 -5.94 -4.44
N TRP A 58 0.28 -4.65 -4.43
CA TRP A 58 0.93 -3.66 -5.28
C TRP A 58 2.37 -3.36 -4.88
N GLU A 59 2.68 -3.30 -3.61
CA GLU A 59 4.07 -3.18 -3.15
C GLU A 59 4.96 -4.32 -3.71
N ARG A 60 4.46 -5.55 -3.70
CA ARG A 60 5.14 -6.72 -4.28
C ARG A 60 5.22 -6.67 -5.80
N VAL A 61 4.15 -6.24 -6.47
CA VAL A 61 4.13 -6.07 -7.94
C VAL A 61 5.17 -5.05 -8.37
N ILE A 62 5.25 -3.91 -7.68
CA ILE A 62 6.22 -2.86 -7.96
C ILE A 62 7.65 -3.38 -7.79
N ALA A 63 7.94 -4.08 -6.70
CA ALA A 63 9.25 -4.68 -6.47
C ALA A 63 9.65 -5.64 -7.60
N ARG A 64 8.75 -6.50 -8.06
CA ARG A 64 8.98 -7.42 -9.18
C ARG A 64 9.17 -6.68 -10.51
N ARG A 65 8.42 -5.60 -10.75
CA ARG A 65 8.61 -4.76 -11.94
C ARG A 65 9.97 -4.06 -11.96
N ILE A 66 10.48 -3.62 -10.80
CA ILE A 66 11.84 -3.08 -10.68
C ILE A 66 12.87 -4.14 -11.07
N HIS A 67 12.61 -5.43 -10.80
CA HIS A 67 13.45 -6.54 -11.24
C HIS A 67 13.27 -6.92 -12.73
N GLY A 68 12.41 -6.22 -13.47
CA GLY A 68 12.25 -6.40 -14.91
C GLY A 68 11.12 -7.35 -15.32
N GLU A 69 10.22 -7.72 -14.38
CA GLU A 69 9.09 -8.58 -14.71
C GLU A 69 7.94 -7.77 -15.35
N ALA A 70 7.43 -8.26 -16.48
CA ALA A 70 6.21 -7.75 -17.10
C ALA A 70 4.99 -8.37 -16.40
N LEU A 71 4.63 -7.81 -15.25
CA LEU A 71 3.59 -8.34 -14.39
C LEU A 71 2.37 -7.42 -14.34
N MET A 72 1.18 -8.00 -14.51
CA MET A 72 -0.11 -7.39 -14.18
C MET A 72 -0.90 -8.40 -13.34
N PRO A 73 -1.22 -8.11 -12.08
CA PRO A 73 -2.00 -9.03 -11.28
C PRO A 73 -3.40 -9.19 -11.89
N PRO A 74 -3.94 -10.42 -11.98
CA PRO A 74 -5.34 -10.62 -12.32
C PRO A 74 -6.26 -10.03 -11.23
N ASP A 75 -7.54 -9.84 -11.55
CA ASP A 75 -8.48 -9.16 -10.64
C ASP A 75 -8.56 -9.81 -9.26
N GLU A 76 -8.52 -11.13 -9.19
CA GLU A 76 -8.52 -11.89 -7.93
C GLU A 76 -7.25 -11.71 -7.08
N GLU A 77 -6.12 -11.34 -7.69
CA GLU A 77 -4.88 -10.99 -6.99
C GLU A 77 -4.79 -9.50 -6.69
N ASN A 78 -5.47 -8.67 -7.48
CA ASN A 78 -5.55 -7.22 -7.28
C ASN A 78 -6.28 -6.87 -5.98
N PHE A 79 -7.40 -7.55 -5.72
CA PHE A 79 -8.13 -7.51 -4.44
C PHE A 79 -8.30 -8.93 -3.92
N PRO A 80 -7.27 -9.50 -3.25
CA PRO A 80 -7.35 -10.86 -2.75
C PRO A 80 -8.53 -11.04 -1.79
N ALA A 81 -9.20 -12.19 -1.89
CA ALA A 81 -10.28 -12.51 -1.00
C ALA A 81 -9.79 -12.58 0.46
N MET A 82 -10.50 -11.89 1.33
CA MET A 82 -10.28 -11.98 2.77
C MET A 82 -10.57 -13.40 3.25
N GLN A 83 -9.65 -13.95 4.03
CA GLN A 83 -9.87 -15.20 4.74
C GLN A 83 -10.75 -14.99 5.98
N GLN A 84 -10.89 -15.99 6.84
CA GLN A 84 -11.68 -15.83 8.06
C GLN A 84 -11.16 -14.66 8.90
N PRO A 85 -12.03 -13.73 9.35
CA PRO A 85 -11.63 -12.51 10.01
C PRO A 85 -11.28 -12.77 11.49
N THR A 86 -10.15 -13.43 11.71
CA THR A 86 -9.57 -13.60 13.05
C THR A 86 -8.53 -12.53 13.32
N GLU A 87 -8.33 -12.17 14.60
CA GLU A 87 -7.31 -11.19 14.96
C GLU A 87 -5.90 -11.63 14.53
N ALA A 88 -5.59 -12.92 14.66
CA ALA A 88 -4.31 -13.47 14.21
C ALA A 88 -4.09 -13.27 12.71
N ALA A 89 -5.11 -13.52 11.87
CA ALA A 89 -5.03 -13.32 10.43
C ALA A 89 -4.93 -11.82 10.06
N TRP A 90 -5.60 -10.94 10.81
CA TRP A 90 -5.47 -9.49 10.63
C TRP A 90 -4.06 -9.00 10.94
N GLN A 91 -3.49 -9.41 12.08
CA GLN A 91 -2.12 -9.05 12.44
C GLN A 91 -1.10 -9.59 11.43
N GLU A 92 -1.32 -10.78 10.86
CA GLU A 92 -0.49 -11.32 9.80
C GLU A 92 -0.60 -10.49 8.50
N ALA A 93 -1.81 -10.03 8.14
CA ALA A 93 -2.00 -9.13 7.00
C ALA A 93 -1.23 -7.80 7.18
N LEU A 94 -1.31 -7.19 8.36
CA LEU A 94 -0.54 -5.97 8.68
C LEU A 94 0.96 -6.20 8.67
N LYS A 95 1.43 -7.34 9.16
CA LYS A 95 2.85 -7.74 9.12
C LYS A 95 3.33 -7.91 7.68
N ASN A 96 2.53 -8.58 6.84
CA ASN A 96 2.84 -8.77 5.42
C ASN A 96 2.94 -7.44 4.66
N LEU A 97 2.05 -6.49 4.95
CA LEU A 97 2.12 -5.14 4.39
C LEU A 97 3.41 -4.42 4.82
N ARG A 98 3.76 -4.45 6.12
CA ARG A 98 5.01 -3.86 6.62
C ARG A 98 6.25 -4.47 5.98
N THR A 99 6.26 -5.79 5.82
CA THR A 99 7.39 -6.50 5.19
C THR A 99 7.53 -6.11 3.72
N ALA A 100 6.43 -6.13 2.95
CA ALA A 100 6.45 -5.73 1.55
C ALA A 100 6.95 -4.29 1.37
N HIS A 101 6.51 -3.37 2.25
CA HIS A 101 6.96 -1.98 2.23
C HIS A 101 8.46 -1.84 2.57
N ALA A 102 8.94 -2.53 3.59
CA ALA A 102 10.36 -2.50 3.96
C ALA A 102 11.25 -3.01 2.81
N ASP A 103 10.83 -4.10 2.15
CA ASP A 103 11.53 -4.65 0.99
C ASP A 103 11.56 -3.66 -0.17
N LEU A 104 10.44 -2.98 -0.45
CA LEU A 104 10.37 -1.95 -1.50
C LEU A 104 11.27 -0.75 -1.18
N ILE A 105 11.25 -0.25 0.05
CA ILE A 105 12.12 0.85 0.50
C ILE A 105 13.60 0.48 0.32
N GLN A 106 14.00 -0.72 0.74
CA GLN A 106 15.38 -1.19 0.59
C GLN A 106 15.79 -1.26 -0.88
N LEU A 107 14.90 -1.77 -1.73
CA LEU A 107 15.14 -1.89 -3.17
C LEU A 107 15.31 -0.53 -3.83
N VAL A 108 14.42 0.43 -3.54
CA VAL A 108 14.47 1.79 -4.11
C VAL A 108 15.70 2.55 -3.61
N SER A 109 16.01 2.49 -2.32
CA SER A 109 17.18 3.17 -1.74
C SER A 109 18.50 2.65 -2.28
N GLY A 110 18.59 1.35 -2.61
CA GLY A 110 19.78 0.72 -3.17
C GLY A 110 19.89 0.80 -4.70
N MET A 111 18.89 1.34 -5.37
CA MET A 111 18.85 1.37 -6.82
C MET A 111 19.72 2.48 -7.40
N ASN A 112 20.42 2.21 -8.52
CA ASN A 112 21.11 3.24 -9.28
C ASN A 112 20.09 4.24 -9.83
N GLU A 113 20.29 5.54 -9.56
CA GLU A 113 19.39 6.63 -9.97
C GLU A 113 19.10 6.67 -11.48
N ALA A 114 20.06 6.30 -12.32
CA ALA A 114 19.87 6.23 -13.76
C ALA A 114 18.71 5.30 -14.16
N ARG A 115 18.44 4.27 -13.36
CA ARG A 115 17.35 3.33 -13.59
C ARG A 115 15.96 3.93 -13.47
N LEU A 116 15.82 5.08 -12.83
CA LEU A 116 14.53 5.78 -12.76
C LEU A 116 13.95 6.10 -14.16
N ASN A 117 14.81 6.16 -15.20
CA ASN A 117 14.40 6.36 -16.58
C ASN A 117 14.12 5.04 -17.35
N ASP A 118 14.32 3.86 -16.69
CA ASP A 118 14.02 2.59 -17.33
C ASP A 118 12.50 2.45 -17.52
N CYS A 119 12.06 2.08 -18.71
CA CYS A 119 10.65 1.75 -18.95
C CYS A 119 10.23 0.54 -18.10
N VAL A 120 9.08 0.62 -17.45
CA VAL A 120 8.47 -0.53 -16.79
C VAL A 120 8.06 -1.56 -17.84
N PRO A 121 8.48 -2.82 -17.75
CA PRO A 121 8.18 -3.82 -18.75
C PRO A 121 6.68 -3.94 -19.05
N GLY A 122 6.33 -3.83 -20.34
CA GLY A 122 4.94 -3.88 -20.82
C GLY A 122 4.11 -2.63 -20.52
N LYS A 123 4.74 -1.52 -20.14
CA LYS A 123 4.09 -0.23 -19.86
C LYS A 123 4.72 0.88 -20.71
N ASP A 124 4.00 1.99 -20.83
CA ASP A 124 4.41 3.21 -21.56
C ASP A 124 4.94 4.31 -20.62
N TYR A 125 5.34 3.94 -19.40
CA TYR A 125 5.91 4.81 -18.39
C TYR A 125 7.17 4.20 -17.75
N ASP A 126 7.97 5.05 -17.09
CA ASP A 126 9.22 4.69 -16.45
C ASP A 126 9.07 4.34 -14.96
N LEU A 127 10.18 3.90 -14.33
CA LEU A 127 10.20 3.58 -12.91
C LEU A 127 9.93 4.81 -12.04
N ARG A 128 10.37 6.01 -12.45
CA ARG A 128 10.10 7.25 -11.72
C ARG A 128 8.60 7.50 -11.58
N PHE A 129 7.89 7.41 -12.70
CA PHE A 129 6.43 7.58 -12.70
C PHE A 129 5.73 6.55 -11.80
N MET A 130 6.12 5.28 -11.92
CA MET A 130 5.55 4.19 -11.12
C MET A 130 5.78 4.41 -9.63
N LEU A 131 7.00 4.72 -9.22
CA LEU A 131 7.36 4.90 -7.81
C LEU A 131 6.73 6.14 -7.19
N THR A 132 6.64 7.24 -7.96
CA THR A 132 5.90 8.44 -7.54
C THR A 132 4.40 8.13 -7.42
N GLY A 133 3.87 7.33 -8.34
CA GLY A 133 2.50 6.83 -8.29
C GLY A 133 2.21 6.01 -7.04
N GLU A 134 3.17 5.23 -6.55
CA GLU A 134 2.97 4.42 -5.34
C GLU A 134 2.85 5.29 -4.07
N VAL A 135 3.59 6.39 -3.97
CA VAL A 135 3.39 7.38 -2.89
C VAL A 135 1.95 7.90 -2.89
N GLN A 136 1.42 8.23 -4.08
CA GLN A 136 0.05 8.71 -4.25
C GLN A 136 -0.97 7.61 -3.97
N HIS A 137 -0.70 6.37 -4.36
CA HIS A 137 -1.53 5.20 -4.14
C HIS A 137 -1.71 4.91 -2.64
N ALA A 138 -0.64 4.95 -1.87
CA ALA A 138 -0.70 4.81 -0.41
C ALA A 138 -1.56 5.93 0.24
N ALA A 139 -1.40 7.18 -0.19
CA ALA A 139 -2.21 8.29 0.31
C ALA A 139 -3.68 8.18 -0.08
N TYR A 140 -3.97 7.76 -1.33
CA TYR A 140 -5.33 7.54 -1.83
C TYR A 140 -6.08 6.48 -1.04
N HIS A 141 -5.49 5.32 -0.83
CA HIS A 141 -6.10 4.25 -0.04
C HIS A 141 -6.10 4.54 1.46
N GLY A 142 -5.10 5.26 1.96
CA GLY A 142 -5.11 5.78 3.34
C GLY A 142 -6.33 6.65 3.62
N GLY A 143 -6.69 7.54 2.71
CA GLY A 143 -7.91 8.36 2.79
C GLY A 143 -9.19 7.51 2.82
N GLN A 144 -9.28 6.47 1.98
CA GLN A 144 -10.41 5.53 1.99
C GLN A 144 -10.51 4.78 3.34
N ILE A 145 -9.40 4.25 3.84
CA ILE A 145 -9.35 3.56 5.14
C ILE A 145 -9.79 4.50 6.27
N ALA A 146 -9.34 5.75 6.27
CA ALA A 146 -9.74 6.74 7.28
C ALA A 146 -11.24 7.01 7.27
N LEU A 147 -11.87 7.08 6.09
CA LEU A 147 -13.31 7.24 5.96
C LEU A 147 -14.08 6.01 6.44
N LEU A 148 -13.64 4.80 6.07
CA LEU A 148 -14.25 3.54 6.51
C LEU A 148 -14.16 3.38 8.03
N LYS A 149 -13.01 3.71 8.65
CA LYS A 149 -12.82 3.71 10.10
C LYS A 149 -13.84 4.63 10.79
N LYS A 150 -13.98 5.88 10.32
CA LYS A 150 -14.94 6.84 10.88
C LYS A 150 -16.40 6.40 10.70
N ALA A 151 -16.74 5.81 9.56
CA ALA A 151 -18.08 5.28 9.31
C ALA A 151 -18.41 4.16 10.30
N GLN A 152 -17.48 3.24 10.55
CA GLN A 152 -17.63 2.14 11.49
C GLN A 152 -17.82 2.62 12.94
N GLU A 153 -17.05 3.61 13.38
CA GLU A 153 -17.16 4.19 14.73
C GLU A 153 -18.55 4.84 14.98
N LYS A 154 -19.20 5.36 13.94
CA LYS A 154 -20.55 5.93 14.04
C LYS A 154 -21.64 4.88 14.11
N MET A 155 -21.43 3.70 13.51
CA MET A 155 -22.44 2.61 13.54
C MET A 155 -22.46 1.89 14.88
N GLN A 156 -21.43 2.03 15.72
CA GLN A 156 -21.32 1.42 17.04
C GLN A 156 -21.85 2.29 18.20
N LYS A 157 -22.27 3.53 17.88
CA LYS A 157 -22.90 4.46 18.83
C LYS A 157 -24.42 4.51 18.64
#